data_8a6bfd3a6e7388686e007fca481aac1b
#
_entry.id   8a6bfd3a6e7388686e007fca481aac1b
#
_cell.length_a   1.000
_cell.length_b   1.000
_cell.length_c   1.000
_cell.angle_alpha   90.00
_cell.angle_beta   90.00
_cell.angle_gamma   90.00
#
_symmetry.space_group_name_H-M   'P 1'
#
loop_
_entity.id
_entity.type
_entity.pdbx_description
1 polymer ?
#
loop_
_entity_poly.entity_id
_entity_poly.type
_entity_poly.pdbx_seq_one_letter_code
_entity_poly.pdbx_strand_id
1 'polypeptide(L)'
;MRIGVVLLSLLLTSAAQAEDAQALAAEGLALIPAFQKQLMETVKAAMQAGGPLKAVQACQVQAPLIATEHSRAPWRVGRTSLQVRNPANAADAWEQQVLQQFAQRAAAGEPLAGMQQSAVVAGEVRVMQAIGVGEPCLACHGKTLKAELAAQLDQLYPQDQARGYALGALRGAFTLRRSLADAGVSQ
;
A
#
# COMPACT_ATOMS: atom_id res chain seq x y z
N MET A 1 36.18 22.24 32.38
CA MET A 1 36.11 20.94 31.71
C MET A 1 34.70 20.32 31.91
N ARG A 2 33.67 20.81 31.22
CA ARG A 2 32.22 20.40 31.38
C ARG A 2 31.46 20.21 30.04
N ILE A 3 32.17 20.04 28.90
CA ILE A 3 31.55 19.99 27.56
C ILE A 3 31.30 18.54 27.08
N GLY A 4 31.82 17.52 27.79
CA GLY A 4 31.75 16.14 27.30
C GLY A 4 30.43 15.37 27.61
N VAL A 5 29.60 15.84 28.54
CA VAL A 5 28.43 15.07 29.03
C VAL A 5 27.16 15.32 28.20
N VAL A 6 27.04 16.50 27.58
CA VAL A 6 25.83 16.86 26.80
C VAL A 6 25.76 16.17 25.44
N LEU A 7 26.88 15.89 24.79
CA LEU A 7 26.91 15.22 23.48
C LEU A 7 26.55 13.73 23.55
N LEU A 8 26.84 13.06 24.65
CA LEU A 8 26.53 11.63 24.80
C LEU A 8 25.03 11.38 25.04
N SER A 9 24.33 12.27 25.74
CA SER A 9 22.89 12.16 25.99
C SER A 9 22.04 12.36 24.73
N LEU A 10 22.46 13.22 23.79
CA LEU A 10 21.78 13.46 22.53
C LEU A 10 21.86 12.23 21.57
N LEU A 11 22.94 11.49 21.59
CA LEU A 11 23.12 10.29 20.77
C LEU A 11 22.26 9.11 21.25
N LEU A 12 22.06 8.98 22.55
CA LEU A 12 21.25 7.91 23.16
C LEU A 12 19.75 8.10 22.90
N THR A 13 19.24 9.32 22.91
CA THR A 13 17.83 9.61 22.60
C THR A 13 17.49 9.35 21.14
N SER A 14 18.37 9.69 20.23
CA SER A 14 18.21 9.45 18.78
C SER A 14 18.16 7.95 18.42
N ALA A 15 18.95 7.12 19.09
CA ALA A 15 18.96 5.67 18.87
C ALA A 15 17.66 5.02 19.37
N ALA A 16 17.17 5.39 20.55
CA ALA A 16 15.93 4.88 21.11
C ALA A 16 14.71 5.22 20.23
N GLN A 17 14.63 6.44 19.73
CA GLN A 17 13.55 6.85 18.82
C GLN A 17 13.57 6.08 17.47
N ALA A 18 14.76 5.74 16.98
CA ALA A 18 14.90 4.94 15.75
C ALA A 18 14.44 3.49 15.98
N GLU A 19 14.74 2.90 17.14
CA GLU A 19 14.29 1.55 17.52
C GLU A 19 12.77 1.51 17.68
N ASP A 20 12.17 2.51 18.31
CA ASP A 20 10.71 2.63 18.45
C ASP A 20 10.02 2.74 17.08
N ALA A 21 10.55 3.57 16.17
CA ALA A 21 10.01 3.71 14.82
C ALA A 21 10.11 2.41 14.01
N GLN A 22 11.20 1.64 14.18
CA GLN A 22 11.39 0.35 13.53
C GLN A 22 10.41 -0.70 14.08
N ALA A 23 10.20 -0.74 15.38
CA ALA A 23 9.22 -1.63 16.02
C ALA A 23 7.80 -1.33 15.54
N LEU A 24 7.44 -0.04 15.46
CA LEU A 24 6.15 0.39 14.89
C LEU A 24 6.01 0.03 13.41
N ALA A 25 7.08 0.16 12.62
CA ALA A 25 7.05 -0.25 11.22
C ALA A 25 6.79 -1.76 11.08
N ALA A 26 7.41 -2.59 11.91
CA ALA A 26 7.16 -4.03 11.94
C ALA A 26 5.70 -4.35 12.35
N GLU A 27 5.13 -3.64 13.33
CA GLU A 27 3.71 -3.73 13.71
C GLU A 27 2.80 -3.43 12.50
N GLY A 28 3.06 -2.33 11.78
CA GLY A 28 2.30 -1.98 10.58
C GLY A 28 2.38 -3.05 9.49
N LEU A 29 3.57 -3.57 9.20
CA LEU A 29 3.76 -4.64 8.22
C LEU A 29 2.98 -5.90 8.57
N ALA A 30 2.85 -6.23 9.84
CA ALA A 30 2.11 -7.39 10.31
C ALA A 30 0.59 -7.31 10.06
N LEU A 31 0.04 -6.13 9.79
CA LEU A 31 -1.38 -5.95 9.44
C LEU A 31 -1.68 -6.28 7.97
N ILE A 32 -0.68 -6.23 7.08
CA ILE A 32 -0.86 -6.38 5.63
C ILE A 32 -1.45 -7.75 5.25
N PRO A 33 -0.98 -8.90 5.77
CA PRO A 33 -1.48 -10.20 5.35
C PRO A 33 -2.98 -10.39 5.54
N ALA A 34 -3.54 -9.94 6.66
CA ALA A 34 -4.97 -10.04 6.93
C ALA A 34 -5.79 -9.16 5.98
N PHE A 35 -5.35 -7.91 5.75
CA PHE A 35 -5.97 -6.99 4.80
C PHE A 35 -5.92 -7.53 3.37
N GLN A 36 -4.77 -8.00 2.92
CA GLN A 36 -4.59 -8.61 1.60
C GLN A 36 -5.49 -9.83 1.42
N LYS A 37 -5.53 -10.72 2.41
CA LYS A 37 -6.34 -11.94 2.38
C LYS A 37 -7.81 -11.59 2.16
N GLN A 38 -8.40 -10.70 2.96
CA GLN A 38 -9.80 -10.33 2.85
C GLN A 38 -10.13 -9.71 1.48
N LEU A 39 -9.26 -8.82 0.97
CA LEU A 39 -9.42 -8.25 -0.38
C LEU A 39 -9.42 -9.35 -1.45
N MET A 40 -8.48 -10.29 -1.40
CA MET A 40 -8.36 -11.36 -2.39
C MET A 40 -9.52 -12.35 -2.31
N GLU A 41 -9.99 -12.69 -1.11
CA GLU A 41 -11.15 -13.55 -0.91
C GLU A 41 -12.42 -12.90 -1.47
N THR A 42 -12.62 -11.60 -1.25
CA THR A 42 -13.73 -10.82 -1.82
C THR A 42 -13.71 -10.84 -3.34
N VAL A 43 -12.55 -10.59 -3.96
CA VAL A 43 -12.39 -10.65 -5.41
C VAL A 43 -12.65 -12.05 -5.94
N LYS A 44 -12.08 -13.09 -5.29
CA LYS A 44 -12.26 -14.49 -5.69
C LYS A 44 -13.74 -14.92 -5.62
N ALA A 45 -14.44 -14.59 -4.53
CA ALA A 45 -15.86 -14.91 -4.38
C ALA A 45 -16.70 -14.22 -5.47
N ALA A 46 -16.44 -12.94 -5.76
CA ALA A 46 -17.15 -12.21 -6.80
C ALA A 46 -16.85 -12.76 -8.21
N MET A 47 -15.59 -13.16 -8.48
CA MET A 47 -15.21 -13.83 -9.72
C MET A 47 -15.96 -15.15 -9.91
N GLN A 48 -16.11 -15.94 -8.85
CA GLN A 48 -16.89 -17.19 -8.87
C GLN A 48 -18.38 -16.95 -9.07
N ALA A 49 -18.93 -15.88 -8.50
CA ALA A 49 -20.36 -15.55 -8.55
C ALA A 49 -20.81 -14.96 -9.89
N GLY A 50 -19.93 -14.38 -10.70
CA GLY A 50 -20.34 -13.73 -11.95
C GLY A 50 -19.18 -13.15 -12.76
N GLY A 51 -17.98 -13.69 -12.58
CA GLY A 51 -16.81 -13.33 -13.38
C GLY A 51 -16.29 -11.91 -13.13
N PRO A 52 -15.48 -11.38 -14.09
CA PRO A 52 -14.83 -10.09 -13.93
C PRO A 52 -15.78 -8.90 -13.73
N LEU A 53 -16.95 -8.93 -14.36
CA LEU A 53 -17.97 -7.87 -14.22
C LEU A 53 -18.44 -7.76 -12.77
N LYS A 54 -18.75 -8.89 -12.15
CA LYS A 54 -19.17 -8.92 -10.74
C LYS A 54 -18.02 -8.53 -9.81
N ALA A 55 -16.81 -8.96 -10.11
CA ALA A 55 -15.63 -8.62 -9.33
C ALA A 55 -15.34 -7.11 -9.32
N VAL A 56 -15.49 -6.41 -10.44
CA VAL A 56 -15.31 -4.95 -10.50
C VAL A 56 -16.34 -4.21 -9.66
N GLN A 57 -17.61 -4.64 -9.69
CA GLN A 57 -18.66 -4.09 -8.84
C GLN A 57 -18.36 -4.31 -7.35
N ALA A 58 -17.94 -5.53 -6.98
CA ALA A 58 -17.56 -5.84 -5.61
C ALA A 58 -16.35 -5.00 -5.15
N CYS A 59 -15.34 -4.83 -6.00
CA CYS A 59 -14.18 -3.99 -5.69
C CYS A 59 -14.56 -2.53 -5.44
N GLN A 60 -15.52 -1.98 -6.20
CA GLN A 60 -15.97 -0.60 -6.02
C GLN A 60 -16.57 -0.36 -4.64
N VAL A 61 -17.40 -1.30 -4.16
CA VAL A 61 -18.13 -1.16 -2.90
C VAL A 61 -17.33 -1.69 -1.72
N GLN A 62 -16.78 -2.90 -1.85
CA GLN A 62 -16.20 -3.63 -0.71
C GLN A 62 -14.76 -3.20 -0.40
N ALA A 63 -13.94 -2.86 -1.39
CA ALA A 63 -12.54 -2.57 -1.11
C ALA A 63 -12.32 -1.34 -0.20
N PRO A 64 -13.09 -0.23 -0.31
CA PRO A 64 -13.02 0.86 0.66
C PRO A 64 -13.49 0.45 2.06
N LEU A 65 -14.54 -0.36 2.17
CA LEU A 65 -15.06 -0.85 3.44
C LEU A 65 -14.05 -1.75 4.15
N ILE A 66 -13.41 -2.66 3.42
CA ILE A 66 -12.35 -3.53 3.94
C ILE A 66 -11.16 -2.68 4.44
N ALA A 67 -10.76 -1.64 3.69
CA ALA A 67 -9.70 -0.73 4.14
C ALA A 67 -10.09 -0.01 5.45
N THR A 68 -11.33 0.43 5.57
CA THR A 68 -11.85 1.04 6.80
C THR A 68 -11.88 0.04 7.96
N GLU A 69 -12.33 -1.18 7.74
CA GLU A 69 -12.38 -2.25 8.74
C GLU A 69 -10.98 -2.59 9.30
N HIS A 70 -9.97 -2.63 8.42
CA HIS A 70 -8.58 -2.87 8.82
C HIS A 70 -7.87 -1.63 9.38
N SER A 71 -8.43 -0.44 9.17
CA SER A 71 -7.92 0.82 9.73
C SER A 71 -8.35 0.98 11.19
N ARG A 72 -7.88 0.08 12.05
CA ARG A 72 -8.13 0.18 13.50
C ARG A 72 -7.10 1.10 14.12
N ALA A 73 -7.60 2.06 14.91
CA ALA A 73 -6.71 2.96 15.64
C ALA A 73 -5.64 2.16 16.40
N PRO A 74 -4.38 2.59 16.37
CA PRO A 74 -3.90 3.85 15.79
C PRO A 74 -3.50 3.77 14.29
N TRP A 75 -3.62 2.63 13.61
CA TRP A 75 -3.21 2.42 12.24
C TRP A 75 -4.29 2.79 11.21
N ARG A 76 -3.88 3.46 10.14
CA ARG A 76 -4.65 3.60 8.91
C ARG A 76 -4.06 2.68 7.85
N VAL A 77 -4.91 1.89 7.20
CA VAL A 77 -4.53 0.86 6.22
C VAL A 77 -5.17 1.18 4.87
N GLY A 78 -4.40 1.07 3.80
CA GLY A 78 -4.87 1.33 2.46
C GLY A 78 -3.98 0.74 1.38
N ARG A 79 -4.25 1.13 0.15
CA ARG A 79 -3.46 0.80 -1.04
C ARG A 79 -3.30 2.05 -1.88
N THR A 80 -2.14 2.19 -2.50
CA THR A 80 -1.83 3.29 -3.38
C THR A 80 -1.14 2.81 -4.66
N SER A 81 -1.10 3.65 -5.68
CA SER A 81 -0.48 3.33 -6.97
C SER A 81 -0.17 4.60 -7.75
N LEU A 82 0.82 4.53 -8.65
CA LEU A 82 1.04 5.57 -9.66
C LEU A 82 -0.06 5.58 -10.73
N GLN A 83 -0.70 4.44 -10.99
CA GLN A 83 -1.83 4.30 -11.91
C GLN A 83 -3.04 3.78 -11.13
N VAL A 84 -3.88 4.69 -10.66
CA VAL A 84 -5.02 4.36 -9.81
C VAL A 84 -6.26 4.00 -10.63
N ARG A 85 -7.08 3.09 -10.09
CA ARG A 85 -8.45 2.87 -10.55
C ARG A 85 -9.42 3.77 -9.82
N ASN A 86 -9.33 3.81 -8.51
CA ASN A 86 -10.09 4.72 -7.66
C ASN A 86 -9.20 5.93 -7.30
N PRO A 87 -9.56 7.15 -7.68
CA PRO A 87 -8.78 8.36 -7.35
C PRO A 87 -8.50 8.55 -5.85
N ALA A 88 -9.38 8.03 -4.98
CA ALA A 88 -9.17 8.07 -3.53
C ALA A 88 -7.91 7.31 -3.06
N ASN A 89 -7.34 6.47 -3.91
CA ASN A 89 -6.10 5.75 -3.65
C ASN A 89 -4.88 6.42 -4.33
N ALA A 90 -4.98 7.68 -4.73
CA ALA A 90 -3.87 8.41 -5.30
C ALA A 90 -2.71 8.53 -4.30
N ALA A 91 -1.50 8.32 -4.79
CA ALA A 91 -0.29 8.42 -3.98
C ALA A 91 0.00 9.87 -3.59
N ASP A 92 0.30 10.12 -2.31
CA ASP A 92 0.89 11.39 -1.89
C ASP A 92 2.37 11.51 -2.32
N ALA A 93 3.01 12.64 -2.02
CA ALA A 93 4.38 12.92 -2.48
C ALA A 93 5.40 11.87 -1.99
N TRP A 94 5.31 11.41 -0.74
CA TRP A 94 6.20 10.38 -0.21
C TRP A 94 5.90 9.01 -0.85
N GLU A 95 4.64 8.64 -0.96
CA GLU A 95 4.21 7.39 -1.59
C GLU A 95 4.62 7.32 -3.06
N GLN A 96 4.54 8.45 -3.80
CA GLN A 96 5.01 8.53 -5.17
C GLN A 96 6.52 8.25 -5.28
N GLN A 97 7.32 8.83 -4.39
CA GLN A 97 8.76 8.57 -4.34
C GLN A 97 9.06 7.10 -4.05
N VAL A 98 8.39 6.50 -3.07
CA VAL A 98 8.56 5.08 -2.74
C VAL A 98 8.15 4.18 -3.89
N LEU A 99 7.01 4.44 -4.54
CA LEU A 99 6.56 3.67 -5.71
C LEU A 99 7.53 3.77 -6.88
N GLN A 100 8.12 4.95 -7.12
CA GLN A 100 9.16 5.13 -8.15
C GLN A 100 10.42 4.32 -7.80
N GLN A 101 10.85 4.33 -6.54
CA GLN A 101 11.97 3.50 -6.08
C GLN A 101 11.68 2.00 -6.24
N PHE A 102 10.47 1.54 -5.89
CA PHE A 102 10.06 0.16 -6.11
C PHE A 102 10.09 -0.21 -7.61
N ALA A 103 9.63 0.68 -8.48
CA ALA A 103 9.68 0.46 -9.92
C ALA A 103 11.12 0.36 -10.45
N GLN A 104 12.02 1.21 -9.98
CA GLN A 104 13.44 1.19 -10.34
C GLN A 104 14.13 -0.10 -9.88
N ARG A 105 13.89 -0.51 -8.62
CA ARG A 105 14.44 -1.75 -8.05
C ARG A 105 13.92 -2.98 -8.81
N ALA A 106 12.63 -3.01 -9.12
CA ALA A 106 12.04 -4.08 -9.93
C ALA A 106 12.63 -4.11 -11.36
N ALA A 107 12.86 -2.97 -11.99
CA ALA A 107 13.51 -2.88 -13.30
C ALA A 107 14.98 -3.36 -13.26
N ALA A 108 15.64 -3.24 -12.11
CA ALA A 108 16.98 -3.79 -11.86
C ALA A 108 16.97 -5.30 -11.54
N GLY A 109 15.80 -5.96 -11.55
CA GLY A 109 15.64 -7.39 -11.34
C GLY A 109 15.36 -7.79 -9.88
N GLU A 110 15.15 -6.84 -8.97
CA GLU A 110 14.80 -7.17 -7.60
C GLU A 110 13.34 -7.68 -7.51
N PRO A 111 13.07 -8.79 -6.81
CA PRO A 111 11.72 -9.31 -6.66
C PRO A 111 10.82 -8.32 -5.90
N LEU A 112 9.60 -8.09 -6.40
CA LEU A 112 8.59 -7.30 -5.69
C LEU A 112 8.09 -7.98 -4.41
N ALA A 113 8.18 -9.30 -4.33
CA ALA A 113 7.77 -10.05 -3.14
C ALA A 113 8.65 -9.67 -1.94
N GLY A 114 8.03 -9.12 -0.91
CA GLY A 114 8.73 -8.65 0.29
C GLY A 114 9.43 -7.29 0.14
N MET A 115 9.36 -6.64 -1.04
CA MET A 115 9.91 -5.29 -1.22
C MET A 115 9.09 -4.30 -0.39
N GLN A 116 9.75 -3.63 0.55
CA GLN A 116 9.10 -2.73 1.50
C GLN A 116 9.96 -1.50 1.79
N GLN A 117 9.32 -0.45 2.29
CA GLN A 117 9.94 0.79 2.74
C GLN A 117 9.17 1.32 3.95
N SER A 118 9.91 1.80 4.94
CA SER A 118 9.34 2.54 6.07
C SER A 118 10.11 3.82 6.31
N ALA A 119 9.44 4.83 6.88
CA ALA A 119 10.04 6.09 7.28
C ALA A 119 9.17 6.79 8.32
N VAL A 120 9.77 7.70 9.06
CA VAL A 120 9.04 8.72 9.81
C VAL A 120 8.88 9.94 8.90
N VAL A 121 7.64 10.32 8.62
CA VAL A 121 7.30 11.44 7.74
C VAL A 121 6.27 12.32 8.44
N ALA A 122 6.61 13.57 8.70
CA ALA A 122 5.74 14.56 9.33
C ALA A 122 5.09 14.05 10.64
N GLY A 123 5.86 13.35 11.49
CA GLY A 123 5.38 12.84 12.78
C GLY A 123 4.53 11.55 12.68
N GLU A 124 4.50 10.91 11.51
CA GLU A 124 3.87 9.60 11.32
C GLU A 124 4.92 8.54 10.98
N VAL A 125 4.80 7.34 11.55
CA VAL A 125 5.44 6.14 11.02
C VAL A 125 4.63 5.69 9.80
N ARG A 126 5.29 5.60 8.66
CA ARG A 126 4.70 5.20 7.39
C ARG A 126 5.38 3.95 6.87
N VAL A 127 4.58 3.03 6.34
CA VAL A 127 5.04 1.74 5.83
C VAL A 127 4.41 1.48 4.48
N MET A 128 5.20 1.03 3.53
CA MET A 128 4.71 0.55 2.24
C MET A 128 5.30 -0.81 1.92
N GLN A 129 4.47 -1.67 1.31
CA GLN A 129 4.89 -2.96 0.76
C GLN A 129 4.38 -3.10 -0.67
N ALA A 130 5.27 -3.45 -1.59
CA ALA A 130 4.95 -3.57 -3.01
C ALA A 130 3.89 -4.63 -3.29
N ILE A 131 3.05 -4.36 -4.29
CA ILE A 131 2.05 -5.29 -4.83
C ILE A 131 2.44 -5.58 -6.28
N GLY A 132 2.79 -6.83 -6.57
CA GLY A 132 3.04 -7.30 -7.94
C GLY A 132 1.75 -7.72 -8.65
N VAL A 133 1.76 -7.66 -9.96
CA VAL A 133 0.70 -8.19 -10.83
C VAL A 133 0.85 -9.70 -10.97
N GLY A 134 -0.11 -10.46 -10.43
CA GLY A 134 -0.23 -11.90 -10.65
C GLY A 134 -1.15 -12.24 -11.82
N GLU A 135 -1.17 -13.50 -12.26
CA GLU A 135 -2.06 -13.96 -13.34
C GLU A 135 -3.52 -13.55 -13.16
N PRO A 136 -4.16 -13.74 -11.98
CA PRO A 136 -5.57 -13.35 -11.82
C PRO A 136 -5.82 -11.85 -11.97
N CYS A 137 -4.80 -11.01 -11.75
CA CYS A 137 -4.90 -9.56 -11.84
C CYS A 137 -5.10 -9.08 -13.29
N LEU A 138 -4.55 -9.82 -14.24
CA LEU A 138 -4.56 -9.47 -15.67
C LEU A 138 -5.97 -9.45 -16.25
N ALA A 139 -6.92 -10.19 -15.69
CA ALA A 139 -8.31 -10.18 -16.13
C ALA A 139 -8.94 -8.77 -16.08
N CYS A 140 -8.51 -7.93 -15.11
CA CYS A 140 -9.06 -6.58 -14.89
C CYS A 140 -8.01 -5.47 -15.03
N HIS A 141 -6.73 -5.80 -15.07
CA HIS A 141 -5.62 -4.84 -15.12
C HIS A 141 -4.67 -5.05 -16.32
N GLY A 142 -4.88 -6.10 -17.10
CA GLY A 142 -4.04 -6.46 -18.25
C GLY A 142 -4.11 -5.48 -19.42
N LYS A 143 -3.30 -5.77 -20.44
CA LYS A 143 -3.24 -4.98 -21.70
C LYS A 143 -4.49 -5.12 -22.53
N THR A 144 -5.11 -6.31 -22.53
CA THR A 144 -6.30 -6.63 -23.33
C THR A 144 -7.44 -7.01 -22.38
N LEU A 145 -8.44 -6.17 -22.31
CA LEU A 145 -9.67 -6.41 -21.55
C LEU A 145 -10.80 -6.80 -22.50
N LYS A 146 -11.72 -7.65 -22.03
CA LYS A 146 -12.98 -7.91 -22.77
C LYS A 146 -13.76 -6.59 -22.89
N ALA A 147 -14.39 -6.35 -24.05
CA ALA A 147 -15.08 -5.10 -24.36
C ALA A 147 -16.15 -4.74 -23.30
N GLU A 148 -16.94 -5.72 -22.84
CA GLU A 148 -17.95 -5.53 -21.81
C GLU A 148 -17.34 -5.06 -20.49
N LEU A 149 -16.19 -5.63 -20.10
CA LEU A 149 -15.50 -5.25 -18.86
C LEU A 149 -14.88 -3.85 -18.98
N ALA A 150 -14.32 -3.53 -20.15
CA ALA A 150 -13.77 -2.19 -20.39
C ALA A 150 -14.88 -1.13 -20.29
N ALA A 151 -16.04 -1.36 -20.91
CA ALA A 151 -17.20 -0.47 -20.82
C ALA A 151 -17.71 -0.29 -19.38
N GLN A 152 -17.78 -1.37 -18.60
CA GLN A 152 -18.18 -1.28 -17.19
C GLN A 152 -17.16 -0.53 -16.36
N LEU A 153 -15.86 -0.73 -16.60
CA LEU A 153 -14.80 0.01 -15.92
C LEU A 153 -14.87 1.51 -16.23
N ASP A 154 -15.12 1.89 -17.49
CA ASP A 154 -15.27 3.28 -17.90
C ASP A 154 -16.47 3.94 -17.21
N GLN A 155 -17.54 3.19 -17.01
CA GLN A 155 -18.73 3.66 -16.30
C GLN A 155 -18.52 3.80 -14.78
N LEU A 156 -17.93 2.80 -14.13
CA LEU A 156 -17.74 2.75 -12.68
C LEU A 156 -16.55 3.59 -12.20
N TYR A 157 -15.54 3.75 -13.05
CA TYR A 157 -14.29 4.45 -12.76
C TYR A 157 -13.88 5.33 -13.96
N PRO A 158 -14.53 6.48 -14.18
CA PRO A 158 -14.26 7.34 -15.35
C PRO A 158 -12.82 7.83 -15.47
N GLN A 159 -12.06 7.77 -14.36
CA GLN A 159 -10.65 8.17 -14.28
C GLN A 159 -9.70 6.97 -14.13
N ASP A 160 -10.14 5.76 -14.52
CA ASP A 160 -9.34 4.53 -14.38
C ASP A 160 -8.05 4.58 -15.21
N GLN A 161 -6.91 4.57 -14.55
CA GLN A 161 -5.57 4.46 -15.12
C GLN A 161 -4.95 3.07 -14.94
N ALA A 162 -5.62 2.16 -14.23
CA ALA A 162 -5.06 0.90 -13.78
C ALA A 162 -5.22 -0.23 -14.81
N ARG A 163 -4.82 0.02 -16.05
CA ARG A 163 -4.85 -0.95 -17.18
C ARG A 163 -3.48 -1.05 -17.84
N GLY A 164 -3.27 -2.05 -18.69
CA GLY A 164 -2.06 -2.19 -19.48
C GLY A 164 -0.90 -2.90 -18.77
N TYR A 165 -1.14 -3.48 -17.61
CA TYR A 165 -0.10 -4.17 -16.85
C TYR A 165 0.31 -5.50 -17.49
N ALA A 166 1.59 -5.86 -17.30
CA ALA A 166 2.13 -7.18 -17.58
C ALA A 166 2.24 -8.00 -16.29
N LEU A 167 2.33 -9.32 -16.42
CA LEU A 167 2.64 -10.22 -15.31
C LEU A 167 3.96 -9.80 -14.64
N GLY A 168 3.99 -9.78 -13.32
CA GLY A 168 5.16 -9.41 -12.53
C GLY A 168 5.42 -7.89 -12.44
N ALA A 169 4.66 -7.04 -13.16
CA ALA A 169 4.81 -5.60 -13.04
C ALA A 169 4.39 -5.07 -11.65
N LEU A 170 4.97 -3.95 -11.22
CA LEU A 170 4.51 -3.26 -10.02
C LEU A 170 3.10 -2.70 -10.23
N ARG A 171 2.13 -3.21 -9.47
CA ARG A 171 0.74 -2.72 -9.50
C ARG A 171 0.54 -1.49 -8.61
N GLY A 172 1.29 -1.41 -7.53
CA GLY A 172 1.17 -0.40 -6.49
C GLY A 172 1.76 -0.91 -5.19
N ALA A 173 1.25 -0.41 -4.06
CA ALA A 173 1.68 -0.85 -2.74
C ALA A 173 0.51 -0.85 -1.74
N PHE A 174 0.58 -1.70 -0.73
CA PHE A 174 -0.08 -1.46 0.54
C PHE A 174 0.58 -0.25 1.19
N THR A 175 -0.21 0.63 1.81
CA THR A 175 0.26 1.80 2.52
C THR A 175 -0.40 1.87 3.87
N LEU A 176 0.41 2.02 4.92
CA LEU A 176 -0.04 2.12 6.30
C LEU A 176 0.63 3.32 6.96
N ARG A 177 -0.10 3.96 7.87
CA ARG A 177 0.43 5.08 8.64
C ARG A 177 -0.16 5.13 10.04
N ARG A 178 0.66 5.58 10.98
CA ARG A 178 0.32 5.77 12.39
C ARG A 178 1.03 7.02 12.93
N SER A 179 0.30 7.87 13.66
CA SER A 179 0.90 9.01 14.34
C SER A 179 1.84 8.56 15.48
N LEU A 180 3.00 9.19 15.58
CA LEU A 180 3.91 8.97 16.73
C LEU A 180 3.32 9.50 18.05
N ALA A 181 2.50 10.55 17.99
CA ALA A 181 1.81 11.06 19.17
C ALA A 181 0.87 10.01 19.76
N ASP A 182 0.21 9.20 18.93
CA ASP A 182 -0.66 8.10 19.37
C ASP A 182 0.13 6.92 19.95
N ALA A 183 1.44 6.86 19.70
CA ALA A 183 2.34 5.83 20.24
C ALA A 183 2.98 6.21 21.57
N GLY A 184 2.75 7.42 22.08
CA GLY A 184 3.43 7.94 23.28
C GLY A 184 4.93 8.20 23.10
N VAL A 185 5.40 8.21 21.85
CA VAL A 185 6.79 8.51 21.49
C VAL A 185 6.96 10.02 21.42
N SER A 186 7.71 10.60 22.35
CA SER A 186 8.05 12.02 22.34
C SER A 186 8.92 12.37 21.13
N GLN A 187 8.59 13.50 20.48
CA GLN A 187 9.41 14.07 19.40
C GLN A 187 10.67 14.77 19.94
#